data_f0e99ffe8169f22d043f42a02ed0124e
#
_entry.id   f0e99ffe8169f22d043f42a02ed0124e
#
_cell.length_a   1.000
_cell.length_b   1.000
_cell.length_c   1.000
_cell.angle_alpha   90.00
_cell.angle_beta   90.00
_cell.angle_gamma   90.00
#
_symmetry.space_group_name_H-M   'P 1'
#
loop_
_entity.id
_entity.type
_entity.pdbx_description
1 polymer ?
#
loop_
_entity_poly.entity_id
_entity_poly.type
_entity_poly.pdbx_seq_one_letter_code
_entity_poly.pdbx_strand_id
1 'polypeptide(L)'
;MPGITVGIDGSAHSAYALEWAMKEAAVRHAPVTVITVHSVPASGWTGSPILLPQDATDLQKAQQDAEELTLKATSQLGEAQPSSVTVRAISGFPAQALIEASRTADLLVVGDRGAGGFARLLIGSVSSQVVHHAHCPVVVVTS
;
A
#
# COMPACT_ATOMS: atom_id res chain seq x y z
N MET A 1 7.04 9.50 -15.32
CA MET A 1 5.86 10.20 -14.79
C MET A 1 5.48 9.57 -13.47
N PRO A 2 5.40 10.34 -12.41
CA PRO A 2 4.84 9.80 -11.17
C PRO A 2 3.41 9.32 -11.44
N GLY A 3 2.85 8.58 -10.56
CA GLY A 3 1.53 8.04 -10.76
C GLY A 3 0.83 7.84 -9.44
N ILE A 4 0.00 6.83 -9.40
CA ILE A 4 -0.75 6.50 -8.20
C ILE A 4 -0.01 5.43 -7.43
N THR A 5 0.21 5.66 -6.14
CA THR A 5 0.75 4.65 -5.23
C THR A 5 -0.36 4.19 -4.30
N VAL A 6 -0.49 2.89 -4.12
CA VAL A 6 -1.48 2.32 -3.21
C VAL A 6 -0.79 1.40 -2.21
N GLY A 7 -1.13 1.58 -0.94
CA GLY A 7 -0.64 0.72 0.13
C GLY A 7 -1.66 -0.39 0.43
N ILE A 8 -1.19 -1.62 0.48
CA ILE A 8 -2.03 -2.78 0.80
C ILE A 8 -1.40 -3.59 1.92
N ASP A 9 -2.24 -4.28 2.68
CA ASP A 9 -1.80 -5.14 3.79
C ASP A 9 -2.46 -6.52 3.79
N GLY A 10 -3.11 -6.87 2.67
CA GLY A 10 -3.79 -8.15 2.53
C GLY A 10 -5.21 -8.18 3.12
N SER A 11 -5.64 -7.12 3.79
CA SER A 11 -7.00 -7.05 4.33
C SER A 11 -8.02 -6.76 3.23
N ALA A 12 -9.30 -7.03 3.52
CA ALA A 12 -10.39 -6.68 2.61
C ALA A 12 -10.46 -5.16 2.39
N HIS A 13 -10.14 -4.37 3.41
CA HIS A 13 -10.12 -2.91 3.30
C HIS A 13 -9.08 -2.44 2.29
N SER A 14 -7.89 -3.04 2.32
CA SER A 14 -6.85 -2.67 1.35
C SER A 14 -7.16 -3.19 -0.05
N ALA A 15 -7.93 -4.27 -0.17
CA ALA A 15 -8.38 -4.75 -1.49
C ALA A 15 -9.29 -3.73 -2.16
N TYR A 16 -10.18 -3.08 -1.42
CA TYR A 16 -11.00 -1.99 -1.96
C TYR A 16 -10.14 -0.79 -2.38
N ALA A 17 -9.11 -0.48 -1.59
CA ALA A 17 -8.18 0.60 -1.93
C ALA A 17 -7.43 0.28 -3.24
N LEU A 18 -6.96 -0.96 -3.39
CA LEU A 18 -6.28 -1.40 -4.59
C LEU A 18 -7.20 -1.29 -5.82
N GLU A 19 -8.43 -1.76 -5.70
CA GLU A 19 -9.40 -1.69 -6.79
C GLU A 19 -9.67 -0.24 -7.20
N TRP A 20 -9.87 0.65 -6.23
CA TRP A 20 -10.09 2.07 -6.50
C TRP A 20 -8.89 2.68 -7.24
N ALA A 21 -7.68 2.41 -6.76
CA ALA A 21 -6.45 2.95 -7.34
C ALA A 21 -6.26 2.47 -8.79
N MET A 22 -6.52 1.19 -9.05
CA MET A 22 -6.40 0.64 -10.39
C MET A 22 -7.38 1.28 -11.36
N LYS A 23 -8.63 1.47 -10.93
CA LYS A 23 -9.65 2.12 -11.76
C LYS A 23 -9.30 3.58 -12.05
N GLU A 24 -8.83 4.30 -11.04
CA GLU A 24 -8.44 5.70 -11.20
C GLU A 24 -7.24 5.84 -12.13
N ALA A 25 -6.25 4.97 -11.97
CA ALA A 25 -5.09 4.98 -12.85
C ALA A 25 -5.47 4.63 -14.30
N ALA A 26 -6.41 3.73 -14.50
CA ALA A 26 -6.89 3.38 -15.84
C ALA A 26 -7.53 4.61 -16.52
N VAL A 27 -8.36 5.36 -15.79
CA VAL A 27 -8.99 6.58 -16.31
C VAL A 27 -7.95 7.63 -16.68
N ARG A 28 -6.92 7.77 -15.86
CA ARG A 28 -5.84 8.76 -16.07
C ARG A 28 -4.76 8.30 -17.03
N HIS A 29 -4.75 7.04 -17.43
CA HIS A 29 -3.65 6.40 -18.14
C HIS A 29 -2.33 6.56 -17.39
N ALA A 30 -2.38 6.44 -16.07
CA ALA A 30 -1.24 6.65 -15.18
C ALA A 30 -0.65 5.32 -14.72
N PRO A 31 0.64 5.31 -14.32
CA PRO A 31 1.22 4.13 -13.70
C PRO A 31 0.72 3.94 -12.27
N VAL A 32 0.69 2.69 -11.83
CA VAL A 32 0.35 2.33 -10.45
C VAL A 32 1.54 1.62 -9.83
N THR A 33 1.87 2.03 -8.61
CA THR A 33 2.81 1.30 -7.77
C THR A 33 2.04 0.75 -6.57
N VAL A 34 2.02 -0.56 -6.44
CA VAL A 34 1.39 -1.25 -5.31
C VAL A 34 2.47 -1.57 -4.30
N ILE A 35 2.30 -1.09 -3.08
CA ILE A 35 3.26 -1.30 -2.00
C ILE A 35 2.61 -2.09 -0.88
N THR A 36 3.24 -3.19 -0.49
CA THR A 36 2.92 -3.90 0.74
C THR A 36 4.13 -3.82 1.65
N VAL A 37 3.91 -3.58 2.94
CA VAL A 37 5.00 -3.43 3.89
C VAL A 37 4.97 -4.58 4.87
N HIS A 38 6.05 -5.34 4.89
CA HIS A 38 6.27 -6.36 5.91
C HIS A 38 6.76 -5.65 7.16
N SER A 39 5.91 -5.57 8.18
CA SER A 39 6.23 -4.90 9.43
C SER A 39 7.32 -5.64 10.19
N VAL A 40 8.33 -4.91 10.64
CA VAL A 40 9.41 -5.45 11.45
C VAL A 40 9.39 -4.78 12.82
N PRO A 41 9.82 -5.48 13.88
CA PRO A 41 9.89 -4.86 15.20
C PRO A 41 10.99 -3.80 15.24
N ALA A 42 10.79 -2.75 16.04
CA ALA A 42 11.81 -1.76 16.29
C ALA A 42 12.73 -2.21 17.42
N SER A 43 14.00 -1.84 17.38
CA SER A 43 14.89 -2.04 18.51
C SER A 43 14.48 -1.10 19.65
N GLY A 44 14.58 -1.57 20.88
CA GLY A 44 14.14 -0.81 22.04
C GLY A 44 14.92 0.47 22.31
N TRP A 45 16.14 0.57 21.78
CA TRP A 45 17.03 1.69 22.02
C TRP A 45 16.99 2.74 20.92
N THR A 46 16.96 2.31 19.68
CA THR A 46 17.17 3.21 18.56
C THR A 46 15.91 3.40 17.70
N GLY A 47 14.90 2.55 17.90
CA GLY A 47 13.74 2.54 17.01
C GLY A 47 14.04 2.01 15.62
N SER A 48 15.25 1.49 15.39
CA SER A 48 15.63 0.95 14.09
C SER A 48 14.96 -0.40 13.83
N PRO A 49 14.68 -0.75 12.58
CA PRO A 49 14.12 -2.05 12.25
C PRO A 49 15.05 -3.19 12.66
N ILE A 50 14.45 -4.26 13.16
CA ILE A 50 15.17 -5.50 13.46
C ILE A 50 14.84 -6.50 12.36
N LEU A 51 15.84 -6.95 11.61
CA LEU A 51 15.65 -7.95 10.56
C LEU A 51 16.10 -9.31 11.07
N LEU A 52 15.19 -10.28 10.99
CA LEU A 52 15.42 -11.66 11.39
C LEU A 52 15.61 -12.53 10.16
N PRO A 53 16.24 -13.72 10.29
CA PRO A 53 16.47 -14.58 9.12
C PRO A 53 15.20 -14.93 8.35
N GLN A 54 14.07 -15.12 9.02
CA GLN A 54 12.81 -15.44 8.36
C GLN A 54 12.19 -14.25 7.59
N ASP A 55 12.66 -13.02 7.84
CA ASP A 55 12.08 -11.84 7.21
C ASP A 55 12.25 -11.85 5.69
N ALA A 56 13.34 -12.40 5.19
CA ALA A 56 13.54 -12.52 3.76
C ALA A 56 12.50 -13.42 3.09
N THR A 57 12.16 -14.54 3.73
CA THR A 57 11.14 -15.46 3.25
C THR A 57 9.75 -14.85 3.35
N ASP A 58 9.46 -14.18 4.47
CA ASP A 58 8.18 -13.51 4.68
C ASP A 58 7.99 -12.36 3.70
N LEU A 59 9.05 -11.62 3.41
CA LEU A 59 9.01 -10.55 2.42
C LEU A 59 8.73 -11.09 1.02
N GLN A 60 9.36 -12.21 0.65
CA GLN A 60 9.12 -12.85 -0.64
C GLN A 60 7.69 -13.34 -0.75
N LYS A 61 7.14 -13.90 0.31
CA LYS A 61 5.73 -14.31 0.34
C LYS A 61 4.81 -13.11 0.21
N ALA A 62 5.10 -12.02 0.92
CA ALA A 62 4.31 -10.79 0.83
C ALA A 62 4.32 -10.24 -0.60
N GLN A 63 5.47 -10.30 -1.27
CA GLN A 63 5.58 -9.90 -2.67
C GLN A 63 4.67 -10.75 -3.57
N GLN A 64 4.71 -12.06 -3.41
CA GLN A 64 3.89 -12.99 -4.20
C GLN A 64 2.40 -12.77 -3.96
N ASP A 65 2.01 -12.63 -2.69
CA ASP A 65 0.60 -12.40 -2.34
C ASP A 65 0.10 -11.08 -2.92
N ALA A 66 0.92 -10.04 -2.86
CA ALA A 66 0.57 -8.73 -3.43
C ALA A 66 0.45 -8.81 -4.96
N GLU A 67 1.33 -9.55 -5.62
CA GLU A 67 1.27 -9.76 -7.07
C GLU A 67 -0.02 -10.48 -7.47
N GLU A 68 -0.44 -11.48 -6.72
CA GLU A 68 -1.69 -12.21 -6.98
C GLU A 68 -2.91 -11.31 -6.84
N LEU A 69 -2.96 -10.52 -5.77
CA LEU A 69 -4.05 -9.56 -5.56
C LEU A 69 -4.10 -8.52 -6.67
N THR A 70 -2.93 -8.05 -7.10
CA THR A 70 -2.83 -7.05 -8.16
C THR A 70 -3.27 -7.62 -9.50
N LEU A 71 -2.88 -8.86 -9.82
CA LEU A 71 -3.33 -9.54 -11.04
C LEU A 71 -4.85 -9.68 -11.05
N LYS A 72 -5.42 -10.07 -9.92
CA LYS A 72 -6.87 -10.20 -9.81
C LYS A 72 -7.57 -8.86 -10.04
N ALA A 73 -7.06 -7.79 -9.43
CA ALA A 73 -7.63 -6.46 -9.61
C ALA A 73 -7.51 -6.00 -11.07
N THR A 74 -6.37 -6.25 -11.70
CA THR A 74 -6.13 -5.90 -13.10
C THR A 74 -7.09 -6.65 -14.03
N SER A 75 -7.32 -7.93 -13.77
CA SER A 75 -8.20 -8.74 -14.62
C SER A 75 -9.66 -8.29 -14.58
N GLN A 76 -10.05 -7.52 -13.56
CA GLN A 76 -11.40 -7.01 -13.41
C GLN A 76 -11.63 -5.66 -14.11
N LEU A 77 -10.58 -5.05 -14.65
CA LEU A 77 -10.69 -3.70 -15.23
C LEU A 77 -11.29 -3.65 -16.63
N GLY A 78 -11.23 -4.72 -17.39
CA GLY A 78 -11.67 -4.69 -18.78
C GLY A 78 -10.62 -4.05 -19.70
N GLU A 79 -11.05 -3.25 -20.69
CA GLU A 79 -10.14 -2.70 -21.70
C GLU A 79 -9.29 -1.55 -21.19
N ALA A 80 -9.84 -0.70 -20.33
CA ALA A 80 -9.09 0.43 -19.79
C ALA A 80 -8.12 -0.06 -18.71
N GLN A 81 -6.84 0.20 -18.90
CA GLN A 81 -5.77 -0.27 -18.02
C GLN A 81 -4.86 0.90 -17.63
N PRO A 82 -4.21 0.83 -16.45
CA PRO A 82 -3.12 1.75 -16.14
C PRO A 82 -1.99 1.64 -17.18
N SER A 83 -1.16 2.67 -17.29
CA SER A 83 -0.05 2.64 -18.23
C SER A 83 1.00 1.60 -17.84
N SER A 84 1.16 1.34 -16.56
CA SER A 84 2.02 0.27 -16.03
C SER A 84 1.60 -0.06 -14.61
N VAL A 85 1.97 -1.23 -14.13
CA VAL A 85 1.71 -1.67 -12.77
C VAL A 85 2.98 -2.29 -12.19
N THR A 86 3.42 -1.78 -11.07
CA THR A 86 4.60 -2.29 -10.35
C THR A 86 4.17 -2.70 -8.96
N VAL A 87 4.65 -3.85 -8.49
CA VAL A 87 4.35 -4.36 -7.16
C VAL A 87 5.65 -4.47 -6.38
N ARG A 88 5.68 -3.92 -5.18
CA ARG A 88 6.86 -3.92 -4.32
C ARG A 88 6.48 -4.30 -2.90
N ALA A 89 7.18 -5.29 -2.36
CA ALA A 89 7.14 -5.59 -0.93
C ALA A 89 8.36 -4.98 -0.27
N ILE A 90 8.15 -4.29 0.83
CA ILE A 90 9.20 -3.56 1.56
C ILE A 90 9.16 -4.00 3.01
N SER A 91 10.33 -4.20 3.62
CA SER A 91 10.43 -4.41 5.07
C SER A 91 10.57 -3.06 5.76
N GLY A 92 9.82 -2.84 6.82
CA GLY A 92 9.92 -1.61 7.58
C GLY A 92 8.66 -1.28 8.35
N PHE A 93 8.42 0.02 8.50
CA PHE A 93 7.25 0.55 9.19
C PHE A 93 6.24 1.05 8.15
N PRO A 94 5.00 0.52 8.15
CA PRO A 94 4.05 0.80 7.06
C PRO A 94 3.80 2.29 6.82
N ALA A 95 3.51 3.06 7.86
CA ALA A 95 3.23 4.48 7.70
C ALA A 95 4.42 5.23 7.12
N GLN A 96 5.63 4.98 7.65
CA GLN A 96 6.85 5.62 7.17
C GLN A 96 7.13 5.29 5.70
N ALA A 97 6.97 4.03 5.33
CA ALA A 97 7.24 3.60 3.95
C ALA A 97 6.29 4.29 2.97
N LEU A 98 5.02 4.40 3.33
CA LEU A 98 4.03 5.05 2.48
C LEU A 98 4.23 6.56 2.42
N ILE A 99 4.57 7.20 3.53
CA ILE A 99 4.88 8.62 3.56
C ILE A 99 6.09 8.92 2.67
N GLU A 100 7.12 8.09 2.74
CA GLU A 100 8.29 8.27 1.88
C GLU A 100 7.93 8.08 0.40
N ALA A 101 7.11 7.06 0.08
CA ALA A 101 6.66 6.84 -1.29
C ALA A 101 5.83 8.01 -1.82
N SER A 102 5.14 8.74 -0.96
CA SER A 102 4.32 9.89 -1.37
C SER A 102 5.14 11.05 -1.91
N ARG A 103 6.44 11.09 -1.66
CA ARG A 103 7.31 12.15 -2.17
C ARG A 103 7.40 12.16 -3.69
N THR A 104 7.24 11.00 -4.30
CA THR A 104 7.35 10.85 -5.76
C THR A 104 6.06 10.39 -6.41
N ALA A 105 4.95 10.37 -5.69
CA ALA A 105 3.65 9.99 -6.23
C ALA A 105 2.80 11.23 -6.48
N ASP A 106 1.89 11.14 -7.45
CA ASP A 106 0.87 12.17 -7.67
C ASP A 106 -0.29 12.01 -6.71
N LEU A 107 -0.54 10.78 -6.27
CA LEU A 107 -1.65 10.43 -5.41
C LEU A 107 -1.29 9.18 -4.61
N LEU A 108 -1.59 9.19 -3.34
CA LEU A 108 -1.41 8.03 -2.46
C LEU A 108 -2.79 7.52 -2.03
N VAL A 109 -3.01 6.22 -2.16
CA VAL A 109 -4.30 5.59 -1.83
C VAL A 109 -4.07 4.58 -0.73
N VAL A 110 -4.92 4.63 0.29
CA VAL A 110 -4.89 3.67 1.41
C VAL A 110 -6.33 3.30 1.79
N GLY A 111 -6.48 2.15 2.44
CA GLY A 111 -7.76 1.79 3.05
C GLY A 111 -7.96 2.55 4.36
N ASP A 112 -9.20 2.63 4.81
CA ASP A 112 -9.53 3.30 6.07
C ASP A 112 -9.09 2.49 7.29
N ARG A 113 -8.85 1.18 7.13
CA ARG A 113 -8.44 0.27 8.21
C ARG A 113 -7.46 -0.74 7.67
N GLY A 114 -6.68 -1.33 8.58
CA GLY A 114 -5.73 -2.36 8.23
C GLY A 114 -6.13 -3.73 8.74
N ALA A 115 -5.21 -4.69 8.61
CA ALA A 115 -5.39 -6.07 9.05
C ALA A 115 -5.35 -6.23 10.57
N GLY A 116 -4.96 -5.20 11.30
CA GLY A 116 -4.67 -5.27 12.74
C GLY A 116 -5.88 -5.35 13.67
N GLY A 117 -7.08 -5.49 13.18
CA GLY A 117 -8.25 -5.78 14.00
C GLY A 117 -8.87 -4.59 14.73
N PHE A 118 -8.41 -3.38 14.50
CA PHE A 118 -9.00 -2.19 15.11
C PHE A 118 -10.15 -1.65 14.25
N ALA A 119 -11.05 -2.53 13.89
CA ALA A 119 -12.15 -2.24 12.98
C ALA A 119 -13.11 -1.15 13.48
N ARG A 120 -13.04 -0.82 14.76
CA ARG A 120 -13.93 0.17 15.37
C ARG A 120 -13.43 1.60 15.23
N LEU A 121 -12.18 1.79 14.85
CA LEU A 121 -11.63 3.11 14.62
C LEU A 121 -12.10 3.61 13.26
N LEU A 122 -12.44 4.89 13.16
CA LEU A 122 -12.89 5.49 11.92
C LEU A 122 -11.80 5.46 10.85
N ILE A 123 -10.54 5.63 11.28
CA ILE A 123 -9.37 5.58 10.43
C ILE A 123 -8.32 4.78 11.18
N GLY A 124 -7.68 3.83 10.50
CA GLY A 124 -6.61 3.03 11.09
C GLY A 124 -5.38 3.88 11.42
N SER A 125 -4.49 3.34 12.24
CA SER A 125 -3.28 4.07 12.66
C SER A 125 -2.39 4.45 11.48
N VAL A 126 -2.23 3.55 10.51
CA VAL A 126 -1.42 3.82 9.33
C VAL A 126 -2.07 4.90 8.46
N SER A 127 -3.36 4.78 8.18
CA SER A 127 -4.09 5.77 7.35
C SER A 127 -4.05 7.14 8.00
N SER A 128 -4.22 7.22 9.30
CA SER A 128 -4.19 8.49 10.03
C SER A 128 -2.83 9.17 9.91
N GLN A 129 -1.74 8.45 10.11
CA GLN A 129 -0.40 9.01 9.99
C GLN A 129 -0.10 9.45 8.56
N VAL A 130 -0.50 8.64 7.58
CA VAL A 130 -0.31 8.95 6.17
C VAL A 130 -1.05 10.24 5.79
N VAL A 131 -2.31 10.38 6.21
CA VAL A 131 -3.10 11.58 5.92
C VAL A 131 -2.42 12.82 6.48
N HIS A 132 -1.85 12.74 7.68
CA HIS A 132 -1.24 13.90 8.34
C HIS A 132 0.14 14.28 7.78
N HIS A 133 0.88 13.31 7.24
CA HIS A 133 2.30 13.51 6.92
C HIS A 133 2.68 13.27 5.45
N ALA A 134 1.76 12.84 4.61
CA ALA A 134 2.06 12.59 3.20
C ALA A 134 2.46 13.87 2.47
N HIS A 135 3.27 13.71 1.44
CA HIS A 135 3.79 14.79 0.60
C HIS A 135 3.00 14.98 -0.69
N CYS A 136 1.90 14.23 -0.86
CA CYS A 136 0.99 14.34 -2.00
C CYS A 136 -0.44 14.18 -1.49
N PRO A 137 -1.45 14.45 -2.33
CA PRO A 137 -2.83 14.15 -1.95
C PRO A 137 -3.04 12.69 -1.60
N VAL A 138 -3.90 12.44 -0.62
CA VAL A 138 -4.19 11.09 -0.13
C VAL A 138 -5.68 10.81 -0.28
N VAL A 139 -5.99 9.65 -0.83
CA VAL A 139 -7.36 9.14 -0.85
C VAL A 139 -7.44 7.99 0.15
N VAL A 140 -8.39 8.09 1.06
CA VAL A 140 -8.70 7.03 2.01
C VAL A 140 -9.95 6.34 1.52
N VAL A 141 -9.83 5.07 1.13
CA VAL A 141 -10.96 4.32 0.59
C VAL A 141 -11.67 3.62 1.73
N THR A 142 -12.92 3.98 1.94
CA THR A 142 -13.74 3.36 2.96
C THR A 142 -14.37 2.07 2.45
N SER A 143 -14.64 1.16 3.36
CA SER A 143 -15.22 -0.13 2.99
C SER A 143 -16.49 -0.42 3.77
#